data_37a532da9eeb2624aa49f9d4a027a9a4
#
_entry.id   37a532da9eeb2624aa49f9d4a027a9a4
#
_cell.length_a   1.000
_cell.length_b   1.000
_cell.length_c   1.000
_cell.angle_alpha   90.00
_cell.angle_beta   90.00
_cell.angle_gamma   90.00
#
_symmetry.space_group_name_H-M   'P 1'
#
loop_
_entity.id
_entity.type
_entity.pdbx_description
1 polymer ?
#
loop_
_entity_poly.entity_id
_entity_poly.type
_entity_poly.pdbx_seq_one_letter_code
_entity_poly.pdbx_strand_id
1 'polypeptide(L)' 'EEIVRIMVFLHDPAPGHQLWIEDRFCTGPGGSWFSWQGATKHMAANLGETDRFVIQLTGWV' A
#
# COMPACT_ATOMS: atom_id res chain seq x y z
N GLU A 1 -18.47 0.92 -13.63
CA GLU A 1 -18.00 0.68 -12.26
C GLU A 1 -16.49 0.74 -12.19
N GLU A 2 -15.96 1.30 -11.12
CA GLU A 2 -14.54 1.34 -10.88
C GLU A 2 -14.22 0.54 -9.63
N ILE A 3 -13.07 -0.13 -9.66
CA ILE A 3 -12.52 -0.76 -8.49
C ILE A 3 -11.61 0.25 -7.79
N VAL A 4 -11.82 0.42 -6.49
CA VAL A 4 -10.97 1.26 -5.66
C VAL A 4 -10.32 0.36 -4.62
N ARG A 5 -9.04 0.54 -4.41
CA ARG A 5 -8.27 -0.19 -3.40
C ARG A 5 -7.68 0.78 -2.40
N ILE A 6 -7.67 0.35 -1.15
CA ILE A 6 -7.11 1.11 -0.03
C ILE A 6 -6.19 0.18 0.73
N MET A 7 -4.99 0.65 1.03
CA MET A 7 -4.05 -0.07 1.88
C MET A 7 -3.76 0.75 3.12
N VAL A 8 -3.89 0.11 4.28
CA VAL A 8 -3.59 0.72 5.58
C VAL A 8 -2.40 0.00 6.19
N PHE A 9 -1.40 0.77 6.59
CA PHE A 9 -0.23 0.24 7.29
C PHE A 9 -0.61 -0.06 8.74
N LEU A 10 -0.35 -1.27 9.21
CA LEU A 10 -0.66 -1.65 10.59
C LEU A 10 0.49 -1.35 11.55
N HIS A 11 1.65 -1.00 11.04
CA HIS A 11 2.82 -0.60 11.83
C HIS A 11 3.71 0.29 10.98
N ASP A 12 4.71 0.91 11.61
CA ASP A 12 5.67 1.73 10.89
C ASP A 12 6.44 0.86 9.89
N PRO A 13 6.71 1.37 8.68
CA PRO A 13 7.51 0.62 7.72
C PRO A 13 8.92 0.38 8.24
N ALA A 14 9.45 -0.80 7.94
CA ALA A 14 10.85 -1.14 8.18
C ALA A 14 11.63 -1.09 6.85
N PRO A 15 12.97 -1.11 6.89
CA PRO A 15 13.75 -1.13 5.66
C PRO A 15 13.32 -2.26 4.72
N GLY A 16 13.13 -1.95 3.46
CA GLY A 16 12.69 -2.91 2.44
C GLY A 16 11.19 -2.98 2.24
N HIS A 17 10.37 -2.38 3.10
CA HIS A 17 8.94 -2.31 2.90
C HIS A 17 8.63 -1.21 1.87
N GLN A 18 7.97 -1.57 0.76
CA GLN A 18 7.73 -0.65 -0.34
C GLN A 18 6.29 -0.71 -0.82
N LEU A 19 5.75 0.46 -1.12
CA LEU A 19 4.51 0.63 -1.84
C LEU A 19 4.71 1.73 -2.88
N TRP A 20 4.50 1.39 -4.14
CA TRP A 20 4.57 2.33 -5.25
C TRP A 20 3.21 2.40 -5.92
N ILE A 21 2.72 3.61 -6.08
CA ILE A 21 1.51 3.89 -6.86
C ILE A 21 1.94 4.80 -8.00
N GLU A 22 1.93 4.27 -9.22
CA GLU A 22 2.56 4.88 -10.38
C GLU A 22 4.05 5.14 -10.06
N ASP A 23 4.51 6.37 -10.20
CA ASP A 23 5.91 6.72 -9.95
C ASP A 23 6.13 7.24 -8.52
N ARG A 24 5.13 7.13 -7.66
CA ARG A 24 5.20 7.67 -6.31
C ARG A 24 5.53 6.57 -5.30
N PHE A 25 6.57 6.78 -4.53
CA PHE A 25 6.86 5.96 -3.36
C PHE A 25 5.98 6.41 -2.20
N CYS A 26 5.15 5.50 -1.69
CA CYS A 26 4.18 5.79 -0.65
C CYS A 26 4.66 5.22 0.67
N THR A 27 4.87 6.09 1.65
CA THR A 27 5.32 5.69 2.99
C THR A 27 4.72 6.62 4.04
N GLY A 28 4.78 6.20 5.29
CA GLY A 28 4.27 6.95 6.42
C GLY A 28 4.23 6.06 7.65
N PRO A 29 3.94 6.61 8.84
CA PRO A 29 3.85 5.81 10.06
C PRO A 29 2.69 4.83 10.01
N GLY A 30 2.65 3.91 10.96
CA GLY A 30 1.51 3.02 11.14
C GLY A 30 0.21 3.81 11.25
N GLY A 31 -0.84 3.32 10.64
CA GLY A 31 -2.11 4.01 10.50
C GLY A 31 -2.23 4.83 9.22
N SER A 32 -1.14 5.10 8.52
CA SER A 32 -1.20 5.76 7.21
C SER A 32 -1.94 4.89 6.21
N TRP A 33 -2.66 5.53 5.30
CA TRP A 33 -3.38 4.79 4.27
C TRP A 33 -3.22 5.48 2.91
N PHE A 34 -3.31 4.67 1.88
CA PHE A 34 -3.22 5.10 0.50
C PHE A 34 -4.29 4.41 -0.31
N SER A 35 -4.83 5.12 -1.30
CA SER A 35 -5.85 4.56 -2.17
C SER A 35 -5.50 4.78 -3.64
N TRP A 36 -5.98 3.87 -4.49
CA TRP A 36 -5.81 3.99 -5.93
C TRP A 36 -6.93 3.24 -6.64
N GLN A 37 -7.16 3.62 -7.90
CA GLN A 37 -8.11 2.92 -8.75
C GLN A 37 -7.49 1.61 -9.25
N GLY A 38 -8.31 0.59 -9.45
CA GLY A 38 -7.84 -0.74 -9.80
C GLY A 38 -6.99 -0.80 -11.06
N ALA A 39 -7.23 0.09 -12.03
CA ALA A 39 -6.45 0.16 -13.26
C ALA A 39 -5.11 0.89 -13.10
N THR A 40 -4.89 1.54 -11.97
CA THR A 40 -3.64 2.27 -11.71
C THR A 40 -2.50 1.28 -11.48
N LYS A 41 -1.37 1.53 -12.13
CA LYS A 41 -0.19 0.71 -11.96
C LYS A 41 0.34 0.88 -10.53
N HIS A 42 0.54 -0.23 -9.84
CA HIS A 42 1.01 -0.22 -8.46
C HIS A 42 1.85 -1.45 -8.17
N MET A 43 2.67 -1.36 -7.14
CA MET A 43 3.51 -2.46 -6.67
C MET A 43 3.68 -2.36 -5.17
N ALA A 44 3.58 -3.50 -4.49
CA ALA A 44 3.95 -3.61 -3.09
C ALA A 44 4.98 -4.73 -2.94
N ALA A 45 6.01 -4.50 -2.15
CA ALA A 45 7.07 -5.48 -1.95
C ALA A 45 7.64 -5.38 -0.54
N ASN A 46 8.17 -6.49 -0.04
CA ASN A 46 8.96 -6.54 1.17
C ASN A 46 10.32 -7.16 0.81
N LEU A 47 11.32 -6.32 0.67
CA LEU A 47 12.69 -6.73 0.36
C LEU A 47 13.58 -6.76 1.60
N GLY A 48 13.00 -6.51 2.77
CA GLY A 48 13.70 -6.52 4.04
C GLY A 48 13.54 -7.84 4.79
N GLU A 49 13.98 -7.83 6.05
CA GLU A 49 13.97 -9.01 6.91
C GLU A 49 12.82 -9.02 7.92
N THR A 50 12.12 -7.91 8.05
CA THR A 50 11.02 -7.75 9.00
C THR A 50 9.69 -8.02 8.31
N ASP A 51 8.82 -8.77 8.96
CA ASP A 51 7.48 -9.02 8.45
C ASP A 51 6.70 -7.70 8.30
N ARG A 52 5.82 -7.67 7.30
CA ARG A 52 5.00 -6.53 7.02
C ARG A 52 3.54 -6.91 7.09
N PHE A 53 2.78 -6.16 7.89
CA PHE A 53 1.35 -6.38 8.02
C PHE A 53 0.58 -5.15 7.56
N VAL A 54 -0.37 -5.35 6.67
CA VAL A 54 -1.24 -4.31 6.13
C VAL A 54 -2.67 -4.84 6.03
N ILE A 55 -3.62 -3.92 5.98
CA ILE A 55 -4.99 -4.24 5.59
C ILE A 55 -5.21 -3.66 4.20
N GLN A 56 -5.69 -4.49 3.29
CA GLN A 56 -6.08 -4.03 1.97
C GLN A 56 -7.58 -4.24 1.79
N LEU A 57 -8.25 -3.16 1.42
CA LEU A 57 -9.67 -3.17 1.13
C LEU A 57 -9.88 -2.96 -0.36
N THR A 58 -10.86 -3.67 -0.91
CA THR A 58 -11.26 -3.50 -2.31
C THR A 58 -12.75 -3.20 -2.33
N GLY A 59 -13.12 -2.15 -3.01
CA GLY A 59 -14.49 -1.73 -3.13
C GLY A 59 -14.85 -1.33 -4.56
N TRP A 60 -16.12 -1.08 -4.75
CA TRP A 60 -16.66 -0.69 -6.05
C TRP A 60 -17.34 0.66 -5.91
N VAL A 61 -17.11 1.51 -6.87
CA VAL A 61 -17.76 2.81 -6.94
C VAL A 61 -18.35 3.03 -8.33
#